data_142d432fda22c01bbf9b602ffd3ccce1
#
_entry.id   142d432fda22c01bbf9b602ffd3ccce1
#
_cell.length_a   1.000
_cell.length_b   1.000
_cell.length_c   1.000
_cell.angle_alpha   90.00
_cell.angle_beta   90.00
_cell.angle_gamma   90.00
#
_symmetry.space_group_name_H-M   'P 1'
#
loop_
_entity.id
_entity.type
_entity.pdbx_description
1 polymer ?
#
loop_
_entity_poly.entity_id
_entity_poly.type
_entity_poly.pdbx_seq_one_letter_code
_entity_poly.pdbx_strand_id
1 'polypeptide(L)'
;MSQVTKRALEASLKSLLLQKPLSKITVTDITEDCGINRMTFYYHFKDIYDLVEWSCQEDASKALAGNKTYETWQQGFLQLFKAVQDNKPFIMNVYHSVSREQVENYLYKVTYDLLEGVVEEQAQGMSVRDEDKAFIATVYKYAFVGLMLDWIKNDMKGDPQLLVDRLELVIHGNVRAALERLRIDKA
;
A
#
# COMPACT_ATOMS: atom_id res chain seq x y z
N MET A 1 17.59 12.27 13.36
CA MET A 1 16.54 12.82 14.23
C MET A 1 15.15 12.79 13.60
N SER A 2 14.97 13.11 12.33
CA SER A 2 13.65 13.17 11.66
C SER A 2 12.82 11.86 11.73
N GLN A 3 13.39 10.68 11.50
CA GLN A 3 12.65 9.41 11.48
C GLN A 3 12.17 8.96 12.87
N VAL A 4 12.96 9.20 13.91
CA VAL A 4 12.57 8.86 15.30
C VAL A 4 11.33 9.66 15.72
N THR A 5 11.29 10.95 15.39
CA THR A 5 10.15 11.82 15.66
C THR A 5 8.90 11.38 14.92
N LYS A 6 9.02 11.08 13.63
CA LYS A 6 7.89 10.58 12.82
C LYS A 6 7.32 9.27 13.40
N ARG A 7 8.18 8.34 13.80
CA ARG A 7 7.74 7.08 14.42
C ARG A 7 7.09 7.27 15.78
N ALA A 8 7.55 8.24 16.59
CA ALA A 8 6.89 8.55 17.85
C ALA A 8 5.47 9.10 17.63
N LEU A 9 5.30 10.01 16.65
CA LEU A 9 3.99 10.53 16.26
C LEU A 9 3.07 9.44 15.70
N GLU A 10 3.59 8.51 14.89
CA GLU A 10 2.87 7.34 14.38
C GLU A 10 2.42 6.43 15.51
N ALA A 11 3.30 6.07 16.44
CA ALA A 11 2.98 5.21 17.58
C ALA A 11 1.89 5.81 18.46
N SER A 12 1.96 7.12 18.74
CA SER A 12 0.93 7.86 19.45
C SER A 12 -0.41 7.83 18.70
N LEU A 13 -0.42 8.12 17.39
CA LEU A 13 -1.64 8.03 16.58
C LEU A 13 -2.26 6.62 16.65
N LYS A 14 -1.47 5.57 16.45
CA LYS A 14 -1.94 4.18 16.50
C LYS A 14 -2.51 3.83 17.88
N SER A 15 -1.88 4.28 18.97
CA SER A 15 -2.38 4.10 20.36
C SER A 15 -3.71 4.80 20.59
N LEU A 16 -3.84 6.06 20.16
CA LEU A 16 -5.07 6.84 20.29
C LEU A 16 -6.24 6.25 19.48
N LEU A 17 -5.96 5.66 18.33
CA LEU A 17 -6.97 5.01 17.49
C LEU A 17 -7.56 3.73 18.11
N LEU A 18 -6.93 3.15 19.12
CA LEU A 18 -7.51 2.08 19.91
C LEU A 18 -8.58 2.59 20.90
N GLN A 19 -8.59 3.90 21.18
CA GLN A 19 -9.43 4.51 22.21
C GLN A 19 -10.57 5.36 21.62
N LYS A 20 -10.32 6.02 20.47
CA LYS A 20 -11.30 6.92 19.84
C LYS A 20 -11.11 6.96 18.31
N PRO A 21 -12.20 7.25 17.55
CA PRO A 21 -12.12 7.31 16.10
C PRO A 21 -11.23 8.46 15.62
N LEU A 22 -10.63 8.32 14.44
CA LEU A 22 -9.72 9.29 13.82
C LEU A 22 -10.32 10.70 13.77
N SER A 23 -11.62 10.82 13.49
CA SER A 23 -12.34 12.10 13.44
C SER A 23 -12.37 12.88 14.76
N LYS A 24 -12.05 12.22 15.88
CA LYS A 24 -11.98 12.84 17.21
C LYS A 24 -10.55 12.98 17.74
N ILE A 25 -9.55 12.62 16.94
CA ILE A 25 -8.14 12.79 17.29
C ILE A 25 -7.67 14.14 16.74
N THR A 26 -7.00 14.91 17.61
CA THR A 26 -6.40 16.20 17.23
C THR A 26 -4.87 16.11 17.23
N VAL A 27 -4.22 17.05 16.55
CA VAL A 27 -2.76 17.19 16.62
C VAL A 27 -2.28 17.37 18.05
N THR A 28 -3.06 18.07 18.88
CA THR A 28 -2.77 18.26 20.31
C THR A 28 -2.75 16.93 21.05
N ASP A 29 -3.77 16.08 20.85
CA ASP A 29 -3.81 14.76 21.49
C ASP A 29 -2.54 13.94 21.17
N ILE A 30 -2.14 13.90 19.89
CA ILE A 30 -0.96 13.14 19.45
C ILE A 30 0.32 13.70 20.07
N THR A 31 0.47 15.02 20.06
CA THR A 31 1.71 15.66 20.52
C THR A 31 1.84 15.63 22.05
N GLU A 32 0.75 15.71 22.80
CA GLU A 32 0.73 15.55 24.25
C GLU A 32 1.04 14.11 24.65
N ASP A 33 0.44 13.12 23.97
CA ASP A 33 0.65 11.68 24.25
C ASP A 33 2.12 11.26 24.06
N CYS A 34 2.81 11.79 23.03
CA CYS A 34 4.21 11.46 22.78
C CYS A 34 5.23 12.50 23.29
N GLY A 35 4.78 13.56 23.98
CA GLY A 35 5.65 14.59 24.56
C GLY A 35 6.39 15.45 23.51
N ILE A 36 5.83 15.59 22.31
CA ILE A 36 6.42 16.36 21.19
C ILE A 36 5.67 17.69 21.05
N ASN A 37 6.41 18.77 20.75
CA ASN A 37 5.79 20.07 20.50
C ASN A 37 4.98 20.09 19.19
N ARG A 38 3.83 20.79 19.18
CA ARG A 38 2.98 20.98 17.98
C ARG A 38 3.74 21.56 16.78
N MET A 39 4.68 22.48 17.00
CA MET A 39 5.52 23.02 15.90
C MET A 39 6.35 21.93 15.25
N THR A 40 6.85 20.97 16.04
CA THR A 40 7.59 19.82 15.54
C THR A 40 6.69 18.88 14.73
N PHE A 41 5.41 18.72 15.12
CA PHE A 41 4.43 17.99 14.29
C PHE A 41 4.32 18.65 12.90
N TYR A 42 4.04 19.95 12.84
CA TYR A 42 3.85 20.69 11.59
C TYR A 42 5.13 20.83 10.74
N TYR A 43 6.30 20.65 11.35
CA TYR A 43 7.55 20.51 10.60
C TYR A 43 7.61 19.22 9.77
N HIS A 44 6.93 18.15 10.22
CA HIS A 44 6.96 16.82 9.58
C HIS A 44 5.73 16.50 8.77
N PHE A 45 4.57 16.98 9.19
CA PHE A 45 3.27 16.62 8.62
C PHE A 45 2.38 17.86 8.54
N LYS A 46 1.70 18.00 7.42
CA LYS A 46 0.74 19.07 7.18
C LYS A 46 -0.46 18.97 8.14
N ASP A 47 -0.97 17.77 8.34
CA ASP A 47 -2.11 17.43 9.17
C ASP A 47 -2.06 15.95 9.59
N ILE A 48 -3.10 15.49 10.29
CA ILE A 48 -3.20 14.09 10.75
C ILE A 48 -3.32 13.13 9.58
N TYR A 49 -3.97 13.52 8.48
CA TYR A 49 -4.15 12.65 7.31
C TYR A 49 -2.82 12.43 6.58
N ASP A 50 -1.94 13.43 6.55
CA ASP A 50 -0.57 13.29 6.04
C ASP A 50 0.26 12.30 6.89
N LEU A 51 0.09 12.33 8.23
CA LEU A 51 0.68 11.32 9.12
C LEU A 51 0.10 9.93 8.87
N VAL A 52 -1.22 9.80 8.65
CA VAL A 52 -1.87 8.53 8.28
C VAL A 52 -1.30 7.98 6.98
N GLU A 53 -1.21 8.82 5.94
CA GLU A 53 -0.65 8.43 4.64
C GLU A 53 0.78 7.94 4.79
N TRP A 54 1.62 8.69 5.48
CA TRP A 54 2.99 8.32 5.75
C TRP A 54 3.09 6.99 6.51
N SER A 55 2.25 6.77 7.52
CA SER A 55 2.19 5.52 8.30
C SER A 55 1.83 4.31 7.41
N CYS A 56 0.82 4.46 6.56
CA CYS A 56 0.43 3.41 5.61
C CYS A 56 1.57 3.08 4.63
N GLN A 57 2.27 4.10 4.11
CA GLN A 57 3.39 3.93 3.19
C GLN A 57 4.59 3.25 3.86
N GLU A 58 4.92 3.62 5.11
CA GLU A 58 6.00 2.99 5.87
C GLU A 58 5.72 1.52 6.17
N ASP A 59 4.51 1.19 6.62
CA ASP A 59 4.12 -0.21 6.89
C ASP A 59 4.14 -1.05 5.62
N ALA A 60 3.64 -0.52 4.52
CA ALA A 60 3.65 -1.18 3.23
C ALA A 60 5.07 -1.35 2.66
N SER A 61 5.92 -0.32 2.78
CA SER A 61 7.33 -0.40 2.35
C SER A 61 8.10 -1.49 3.11
N LYS A 62 7.84 -1.63 4.42
CA LYS A 62 8.42 -2.72 5.22
C LYS A 62 7.91 -4.08 4.78
N ALA A 63 6.60 -4.21 4.54
CA ALA A 63 5.98 -5.45 4.09
C ALA A 63 6.54 -5.92 2.74
N LEU A 64 6.80 -4.97 1.82
CA LEU A 64 7.31 -5.25 0.47
C LEU A 64 8.83 -5.37 0.39
N ALA A 65 9.56 -5.15 1.48
CA ALA A 65 11.03 -5.19 1.46
C ALA A 65 11.55 -6.54 0.95
N GLY A 66 12.33 -6.52 -0.15
CA GLY A 66 12.89 -7.72 -0.78
C GLY A 66 11.93 -8.55 -1.66
N ASN A 67 10.65 -8.14 -1.81
CA ASN A 67 9.62 -8.93 -2.51
C ASN A 67 8.97 -8.15 -3.67
N LYS A 68 9.79 -7.52 -4.53
CA LYS A 68 9.32 -6.69 -5.65
C LYS A 68 9.67 -7.23 -7.04
N THR A 69 9.98 -8.52 -7.14
CA THR A 69 10.32 -9.21 -8.39
C THR A 69 9.18 -10.08 -8.87
N TYR A 70 9.26 -10.54 -10.11
CA TYR A 70 8.29 -11.49 -10.66
C TYR A 70 8.20 -12.79 -9.86
N GLU A 71 9.31 -13.28 -9.31
CA GLU A 71 9.32 -14.49 -8.49
C GLU A 71 8.81 -14.28 -7.07
N THR A 72 8.82 -13.04 -6.56
CA THR A 72 8.53 -12.74 -5.16
C THR A 72 7.26 -11.90 -4.95
N TRP A 73 6.59 -11.44 -6.02
CA TRP A 73 5.44 -10.55 -5.90
C TRP A 73 4.29 -11.15 -5.08
N GLN A 74 4.04 -12.47 -5.19
CA GLN A 74 3.01 -13.15 -4.40
C GLN A 74 3.31 -13.05 -2.92
N GLN A 75 4.57 -13.29 -2.55
CA GLN A 75 5.03 -13.15 -1.16
C GLN A 75 4.93 -11.69 -0.70
N GLY A 76 5.32 -10.73 -1.54
CA GLY A 76 5.16 -9.30 -1.26
C GLY A 76 3.70 -8.91 -1.04
N PHE A 77 2.82 -9.37 -1.91
CA PHE A 77 1.39 -9.09 -1.79
C PHE A 77 0.75 -9.74 -0.57
N LEU A 78 1.14 -11.00 -0.25
CA LEU A 78 0.72 -11.66 0.98
C LEU A 78 1.20 -10.92 2.24
N GLN A 79 2.44 -10.43 2.24
CA GLN A 79 2.97 -9.63 3.36
C GLN A 79 2.20 -8.32 3.51
N LEU A 80 1.75 -7.72 2.41
CA LEU A 80 0.89 -6.54 2.46
C LEU A 80 -0.46 -6.84 3.14
N PHE A 81 -1.12 -7.94 2.79
CA PHE A 81 -2.34 -8.38 3.47
C PHE A 81 -2.12 -8.63 4.96
N LYS A 82 -1.02 -9.28 5.32
CA LYS A 82 -0.67 -9.52 6.73
C LYS A 82 -0.43 -8.21 7.48
N ALA A 83 0.32 -7.26 6.89
CA ALA A 83 0.56 -5.96 7.50
C ALA A 83 -0.74 -5.17 7.73
N VAL A 84 -1.69 -5.26 6.79
CA VAL A 84 -3.04 -4.67 6.93
C VAL A 84 -3.80 -5.37 8.06
N GLN A 85 -3.75 -6.69 8.14
CA GLN A 85 -4.43 -7.49 9.17
C GLN A 85 -3.86 -7.26 10.57
N ASP A 86 -2.55 -7.21 10.70
CA ASP A 86 -1.85 -6.97 11.97
C ASP A 86 -2.17 -5.58 12.53
N ASN A 87 -2.46 -4.62 11.64
CA ASN A 87 -2.87 -3.26 11.99
C ASN A 87 -4.38 -3.04 11.86
N LYS A 88 -5.20 -4.08 11.93
CA LYS A 88 -6.66 -4.02 11.70
C LYS A 88 -7.36 -2.85 12.40
N PRO A 89 -7.17 -2.57 13.71
CA PRO A 89 -7.83 -1.45 14.37
C PRO A 89 -7.51 -0.10 13.72
N PHE A 90 -6.26 0.14 13.36
CA PHE A 90 -5.81 1.33 12.65
C PHE A 90 -6.46 1.41 11.26
N ILE A 91 -6.35 0.36 10.47
CA ILE A 91 -6.87 0.29 9.09
C ILE A 91 -8.38 0.50 9.05
N MET A 92 -9.14 -0.16 9.94
CA MET A 92 -10.60 -0.01 10.00
C MET A 92 -11.01 1.41 10.42
N ASN A 93 -10.29 2.03 11.36
CA ASN A 93 -10.53 3.42 11.73
C ASN A 93 -10.27 4.38 10.56
N VAL A 94 -9.15 4.20 9.84
CA VAL A 94 -8.84 4.96 8.63
C VAL A 94 -9.92 4.75 7.57
N TYR A 95 -10.26 3.49 7.26
CA TYR A 95 -11.27 3.12 6.26
C TYR A 95 -12.64 3.75 6.52
N HIS A 96 -13.05 3.92 7.78
CA HIS A 96 -14.32 4.53 8.15
C HIS A 96 -14.27 6.06 8.33
N SER A 97 -13.08 6.65 8.41
CA SER A 97 -12.91 8.07 8.76
C SER A 97 -12.41 8.94 7.61
N VAL A 98 -11.83 8.34 6.57
CA VAL A 98 -11.36 9.06 5.38
C VAL A 98 -12.24 8.75 4.17
N SER A 99 -12.15 9.55 3.12
CA SER A 99 -12.88 9.25 1.89
C SER A 99 -12.34 7.97 1.23
N ARG A 100 -13.22 7.26 0.53
CA ARG A 100 -12.82 6.08 -0.25
C ARG A 100 -11.65 6.39 -1.20
N GLU A 101 -11.69 7.54 -1.85
CA GLU A 101 -10.63 8.01 -2.75
C GLU A 101 -9.26 8.11 -2.04
N GLN A 102 -9.22 8.60 -0.81
CA GLN A 102 -7.98 8.67 -0.03
C GLN A 102 -7.43 7.29 0.29
N VAL A 103 -8.28 6.35 0.72
CA VAL A 103 -7.86 4.94 0.98
C VAL A 103 -7.33 4.30 -0.30
N GLU A 104 -8.03 4.48 -1.42
CA GLU A 104 -7.60 3.98 -2.73
C GLU A 104 -6.24 4.55 -3.13
N ASN A 105 -6.03 5.85 -2.98
CA ASN A 105 -4.77 6.50 -3.32
C ASN A 105 -3.58 5.98 -2.50
N TYR A 106 -3.76 5.69 -1.21
CA TYR A 106 -2.72 5.09 -0.38
C TYR A 106 -2.31 3.71 -0.91
N LEU A 107 -3.29 2.87 -1.24
CA LEU A 107 -3.07 1.53 -1.77
C LEU A 107 -2.51 1.55 -3.20
N TYR A 108 -3.01 2.45 -4.06
CA TYR A 108 -2.55 2.57 -5.45
C TYR A 108 -1.05 2.87 -5.54
N LYS A 109 -0.56 3.78 -4.71
CA LYS A 109 0.86 4.17 -4.73
C LYS A 109 1.76 2.98 -4.41
N VAL A 110 1.44 2.28 -3.31
CA VAL A 110 2.23 1.12 -2.84
C VAL A 110 2.19 -0.03 -3.83
N THR A 111 0.99 -0.34 -4.35
CA THR A 111 0.79 -1.47 -5.27
C THR A 111 1.40 -1.19 -6.64
N TYR A 112 1.37 0.06 -7.11
CA TYR A 112 1.97 0.44 -8.38
C TYR A 112 3.48 0.23 -8.39
N ASP A 113 4.18 0.67 -7.34
CA ASP A 113 5.63 0.51 -7.22
C ASP A 113 6.07 -0.98 -7.25
N LEU A 114 5.25 -1.87 -6.67
CA LEU A 114 5.47 -3.31 -6.75
C LEU A 114 5.31 -3.83 -8.18
N LEU A 115 4.21 -3.47 -8.83
CA LEU A 115 3.84 -3.98 -10.15
C LEU A 115 4.73 -3.43 -11.27
N GLU A 116 5.14 -2.16 -11.16
CA GLU A 116 6.09 -1.55 -12.08
C GLU A 116 7.41 -2.34 -12.11
N GLY A 117 7.95 -2.72 -10.95
CA GLY A 117 9.14 -3.55 -10.86
C GLY A 117 8.97 -4.92 -11.54
N VAL A 118 7.83 -5.57 -11.33
CA VAL A 118 7.50 -6.86 -11.97
C VAL A 118 7.38 -6.72 -13.49
N VAL A 119 6.73 -5.67 -13.97
CA VAL A 119 6.57 -5.42 -15.42
C VAL A 119 7.90 -5.12 -16.07
N GLU A 120 8.75 -4.28 -15.46
CA GLU A 120 10.08 -3.95 -15.98
C GLU A 120 10.99 -5.19 -16.06
N GLU A 121 10.95 -6.05 -15.03
CA GLU A 121 11.70 -7.31 -15.04
C GLU A 121 11.25 -8.23 -16.18
N GLN A 122 9.93 -8.38 -16.37
CA GLN A 122 9.38 -9.23 -17.44
C GLN A 122 9.58 -8.63 -18.84
N ALA A 123 9.79 -7.32 -18.97
CA ALA A 123 10.08 -6.64 -20.20
C ALA A 123 11.54 -6.74 -20.64
N GLN A 124 12.43 -7.30 -19.82
CA GLN A 124 13.85 -7.43 -20.16
C GLN A 124 14.04 -8.19 -21.47
N GLY A 125 14.83 -7.62 -22.38
CA GLY A 125 15.06 -8.16 -23.72
C GLY A 125 13.92 -7.92 -24.71
N MET A 126 12.95 -7.07 -24.40
CA MET A 126 11.86 -6.67 -25.29
C MET A 126 11.86 -5.15 -25.48
N SER A 127 11.64 -4.68 -26.71
CA SER A 127 11.34 -3.27 -26.96
C SER A 127 9.84 -3.04 -26.81
N VAL A 128 9.41 -2.54 -25.66
CA VAL A 128 8.03 -2.15 -25.38
C VAL A 128 8.04 -0.70 -24.92
N ARG A 129 7.07 0.10 -25.37
CA ARG A 129 6.98 1.52 -24.98
C ARG A 129 6.73 1.64 -23.48
N ASP A 130 7.30 2.68 -22.85
CA ASP A 130 7.10 2.92 -21.42
C ASP A 130 5.63 3.15 -21.06
N GLU A 131 4.86 3.79 -21.94
CA GLU A 131 3.42 3.98 -21.79
C GLU A 131 2.64 2.66 -21.73
N ASP A 132 3.04 1.65 -22.53
CA ASP A 132 2.41 0.33 -22.53
C ASP A 132 2.77 -0.48 -21.28
N LYS A 133 4.02 -0.40 -20.82
CA LYS A 133 4.45 -1.00 -19.54
C LYS A 133 3.71 -0.38 -18.36
N ALA A 134 3.62 0.94 -18.29
CA ALA A 134 2.86 1.66 -17.27
C ALA A 134 1.37 1.32 -17.29
N PHE A 135 0.79 1.12 -18.48
CA PHE A 135 -0.60 0.69 -18.63
C PHE A 135 -0.84 -0.71 -18.07
N ILE A 136 0.04 -1.67 -18.38
CA ILE A 136 -0.03 -3.03 -17.82
C ILE A 136 0.02 -2.97 -16.27
N ALA A 137 1.00 -2.27 -15.69
CA ALA A 137 1.11 -2.10 -14.25
C ALA A 137 -0.17 -1.45 -13.66
N THR A 138 -0.75 -0.48 -14.36
CA THR A 138 -1.99 0.19 -13.93
C THR A 138 -3.20 -0.75 -13.92
N VAL A 139 -3.36 -1.61 -14.91
CA VAL A 139 -4.46 -2.61 -14.95
C VAL A 139 -4.38 -3.54 -13.74
N TYR A 140 -3.21 -4.09 -13.49
CA TYR A 140 -3.02 -4.98 -12.33
C TYR A 140 -3.15 -4.25 -11.00
N LYS A 141 -2.68 -3.00 -10.89
CA LYS A 141 -2.89 -2.16 -9.71
C LYS A 141 -4.37 -2.08 -9.32
N TYR A 142 -5.26 -1.83 -10.26
CA TYR A 142 -6.70 -1.77 -9.98
C TYR A 142 -7.26 -3.12 -9.52
N ALA A 143 -6.83 -4.22 -10.12
CA ALA A 143 -7.25 -5.55 -9.71
C ALA A 143 -6.80 -5.87 -8.27
N PHE A 144 -5.53 -5.62 -7.95
CA PHE A 144 -4.95 -5.89 -6.63
C PHE A 144 -5.59 -5.02 -5.53
N VAL A 145 -5.73 -3.73 -5.80
CA VAL A 145 -6.33 -2.79 -4.84
C VAL A 145 -7.82 -3.08 -4.66
N GLY A 146 -8.54 -3.40 -5.73
CA GLY A 146 -9.95 -3.80 -5.64
C GLY A 146 -10.16 -5.01 -4.73
N LEU A 147 -9.34 -6.05 -4.86
CA LEU A 147 -9.40 -7.25 -4.02
C LEU A 147 -9.05 -6.93 -2.55
N MET A 148 -8.04 -6.10 -2.30
CA MET A 148 -7.67 -5.67 -0.96
C MET A 148 -8.81 -4.88 -0.30
N LEU A 149 -9.41 -3.94 -1.02
CA LEU A 149 -10.52 -3.12 -0.52
C LEU A 149 -11.77 -3.96 -0.23
N ASP A 150 -12.09 -4.92 -1.09
CA ASP A 150 -13.20 -5.84 -0.85
C ASP A 150 -12.96 -6.68 0.41
N TRP A 151 -11.74 -7.14 0.62
CA TRP A 151 -11.38 -7.90 1.81
C TRP A 151 -11.45 -7.03 3.08
N ILE A 152 -10.95 -5.78 3.06
CA ILE A 152 -11.08 -4.82 4.16
C ILE A 152 -12.55 -4.53 4.44
N LYS A 153 -13.36 -4.24 3.42
CA LYS A 153 -14.80 -3.99 3.52
C LYS A 153 -15.56 -5.15 4.19
N ASN A 154 -15.11 -6.38 3.97
CA ASN A 154 -15.66 -7.58 4.58
C ASN A 154 -15.01 -7.93 5.94
N ASP A 155 -14.51 -6.91 6.64
CA ASP A 155 -13.88 -7.05 7.97
C ASP A 155 -12.65 -7.97 7.97
N MET A 156 -11.91 -8.00 6.86
CA MET A 156 -10.70 -8.82 6.67
C MET A 156 -10.95 -10.32 6.91
N LYS A 157 -12.18 -10.79 6.58
CA LYS A 157 -12.54 -12.21 6.70
C LYS A 157 -11.98 -13.00 5.53
N GLY A 158 -11.61 -14.25 5.82
CA GLY A 158 -10.99 -15.15 4.85
C GLY A 158 -9.47 -15.16 4.94
N ASP A 159 -8.87 -16.21 4.41
CA ASP A 159 -7.42 -16.39 4.39
C ASP A 159 -6.82 -15.61 3.21
N PRO A 160 -5.95 -14.62 3.46
CA PRO A 160 -5.26 -13.89 2.41
C PRO A 160 -4.43 -14.78 1.47
N GLN A 161 -3.89 -15.90 1.98
CA GLN A 161 -3.12 -16.84 1.16
C GLN A 161 -3.97 -17.39 0.01
N LEU A 162 -5.20 -17.82 0.30
CA LEU A 162 -6.11 -18.35 -0.74
C LEU A 162 -6.46 -17.31 -1.81
N LEU A 163 -6.51 -16.03 -1.43
CA LEU A 163 -6.76 -14.94 -2.37
C LEU A 163 -5.56 -14.72 -3.28
N VAL A 164 -4.36 -14.72 -2.71
CA VAL A 164 -3.11 -14.57 -3.46
C VAL A 164 -2.89 -15.77 -4.39
N ASP A 165 -3.15 -17.00 -3.93
CA ASP A 165 -3.01 -18.22 -4.74
C ASP A 165 -3.96 -18.19 -5.95
N ARG A 166 -5.22 -17.75 -5.76
CA ARG A 166 -6.17 -17.60 -6.87
C ARG A 166 -5.76 -16.52 -7.85
N LEU A 167 -5.23 -15.41 -7.33
CA LEU A 167 -4.75 -14.32 -8.16
C LEU A 167 -3.57 -14.76 -9.02
N GLU A 168 -2.66 -15.54 -8.47
CA GLU A 168 -1.54 -16.14 -9.19
C GLU A 168 -2.02 -17.00 -10.37
N LEU A 169 -2.98 -17.88 -10.14
CA LEU A 169 -3.54 -18.72 -11.21
C LEU A 169 -4.16 -17.92 -12.37
N VAL A 170 -4.71 -16.74 -12.07
CA VAL A 170 -5.33 -15.86 -13.07
C VAL A 170 -4.29 -15.05 -13.84
N ILE A 171 -3.21 -14.61 -13.20
CA ILE A 171 -2.26 -13.68 -13.81
C ILE A 171 -0.94 -14.30 -14.25
N HIS A 172 -0.70 -15.58 -13.90
CA HIS A 172 0.53 -16.28 -14.26
C HIS A 172 0.79 -16.22 -15.78
N GLY A 173 1.96 -15.72 -16.16
CA GLY A 173 2.35 -15.55 -17.56
C GLY A 173 1.63 -14.45 -18.33
N ASN A 174 0.55 -13.87 -17.82
CA ASN A 174 -0.24 -12.87 -18.53
C ASN A 174 0.48 -11.53 -18.69
N VAL A 175 1.30 -11.12 -17.73
CA VAL A 175 2.15 -9.92 -17.85
C VAL A 175 3.08 -10.07 -19.05
N ARG A 176 3.82 -11.20 -19.11
CA ARG A 176 4.73 -11.48 -20.23
C ARG A 176 3.99 -11.59 -21.55
N ALA A 177 2.85 -12.26 -21.57
CA ALA A 177 2.04 -12.37 -22.80
C ALA A 177 1.53 -11.01 -23.30
N ALA A 178 1.17 -10.09 -22.39
CA ALA A 178 0.78 -8.74 -22.74
C ALA A 178 1.96 -7.96 -23.34
N LEU A 179 3.13 -8.02 -22.69
CA LEU A 179 4.37 -7.40 -23.20
C LEU A 179 4.75 -7.93 -24.60
N GLU A 180 4.67 -9.26 -24.79
CA GLU A 180 4.94 -9.89 -26.09
C GLU A 180 4.00 -9.41 -27.20
N ARG A 181 2.75 -9.05 -26.91
CA ARG A 181 1.78 -8.49 -27.88
C ARG A 181 2.07 -7.03 -28.21
N LEU A 182 2.66 -6.29 -27.25
CA LEU A 182 2.94 -4.85 -27.37
C LEU A 182 4.38 -4.55 -27.82
N ARG A 183 5.19 -5.58 -28.11
CA ARG A 183 6.55 -5.41 -28.63
C ARG A 183 6.55 -4.69 -29.98
N ILE A 184 7.44 -3.72 -30.11
CA ILE A 184 7.65 -2.93 -31.34
C ILE A 184 8.84 -3.42 -32.16
N ASP A 185 9.63 -4.36 -31.65
CA ASP A 185 10.79 -4.96 -32.30
C ASP A 185 10.49 -6.33 -32.95
N LYS A 186 9.24 -6.75 -32.98
CA LYS A 186 8.79 -7.87 -33.81
C LYS A 186 8.56 -7.39 -35.22
N ALA A 187 9.52 -7.68 -36.10
CA ALA A 187 9.34 -7.55 -37.54
C ALA A 187 8.50 -8.72 -38.08
#